data_0bfa6e4d99a44489e2f619cc30278ed9
#
_entry.id   0bfa6e4d99a44489e2f619cc30278ed9
#
_cell.length_a   1.000
_cell.length_b   1.000
_cell.length_c   1.000
_cell.angle_alpha   90.00
_cell.angle_beta   90.00
_cell.angle_gamma   90.00
#
_symmetry.space_group_name_H-M   'P 1'
#
loop_
_entity.id
_entity.type
_entity.pdbx_description
1 polymer ?
#
loop_
_entity_poly.entity_id
_entity_poly.type
_entity_poly.pdbx_seq_one_letter_code
_entity_poly.pdbx_strand_id
1 'polypeptide(L)'
;EQLKNAAQEEMDILNKRILELQNQLSDVVLKKEEISNLQNGKAGTVYIISNLGSFGEDVFKVGMTRRLEPQDRVNELGSASVPFKFDVHSFIFSEDAVALESKLHQMLTDKRVNKVNLRKEFFKVSIDELEKLVEEIEPTAEFNRTMLASEYRASLETNGNYSDDSYSDDEEDEDE
;
A
#
# COMPACT_ATOMS: atom_id res chain seq x y z
N GLU A 1 33.35 -4.20 49.38
CA GLU A 1 33.40 -4.98 48.12
C GLU A 1 32.00 -5.20 47.54
N GLN A 2 31.03 -5.64 48.32
CA GLN A 2 29.63 -5.87 47.86
C GLN A 2 28.92 -4.64 47.35
N LEU A 3 29.11 -3.47 47.98
CA LEU A 3 28.53 -2.18 47.54
C LEU A 3 29.14 -1.68 46.22
N LYS A 4 30.40 -1.97 45.93
CA LYS A 4 31.05 -1.58 44.67
C LYS A 4 30.53 -2.46 43.52
N ASN A 5 30.32 -3.75 43.77
CA ASN A 5 29.80 -4.64 42.75
C ASN A 5 28.32 -4.29 42.39
N ALA A 6 27.48 -4.01 43.38
CA ALA A 6 26.11 -3.58 43.16
C ALA A 6 26.02 -2.26 42.36
N ALA A 7 26.88 -1.31 42.66
CA ALA A 7 26.93 -0.03 41.92
C ALA A 7 27.41 -0.22 40.47
N GLN A 8 28.31 -1.19 40.22
CA GLN A 8 28.77 -1.51 38.88
C GLN A 8 27.68 -2.19 38.06
N GLU A 9 26.95 -3.13 38.67
CA GLU A 9 25.80 -3.79 38.00
C GLU A 9 24.70 -2.81 37.64
N GLU A 10 24.38 -1.86 38.52
CA GLU A 10 23.42 -0.79 38.21
C GLU A 10 23.88 0.11 37.05
N MET A 11 25.19 0.43 37.03
CA MET A 11 25.77 1.26 35.97
C MET A 11 25.72 0.52 34.61
N ASP A 12 25.98 -0.77 34.60
CA ASP A 12 25.92 -1.58 33.36
C ASP A 12 24.48 -1.68 32.83
N ILE A 13 23.49 -1.83 33.71
CA ILE A 13 22.08 -1.84 33.35
C ILE A 13 21.66 -0.48 32.77
N LEU A 14 22.07 0.62 33.41
CA LEU A 14 21.77 1.96 32.93
C LEU A 14 22.41 2.24 31.56
N ASN A 15 23.67 1.85 31.38
CA ASN A 15 24.37 2.03 30.11
C ASN A 15 23.69 1.23 28.98
N LYS A 16 23.27 0.00 29.27
CA LYS A 16 22.51 -0.79 28.31
C LYS A 16 21.19 -0.10 27.92
N ARG A 17 20.47 0.44 28.91
CA ARG A 17 19.22 1.15 28.66
C ARG A 17 19.41 2.44 27.87
N ILE A 18 20.47 3.18 28.14
CA ILE A 18 20.85 4.37 27.37
C ILE A 18 21.10 3.99 25.90
N LEU A 19 21.84 2.91 25.65
CA LEU A 19 22.12 2.44 24.28
C LEU A 19 20.84 2.02 23.55
N GLU A 20 19.93 1.31 24.23
CA GLU A 20 18.64 0.95 23.67
C GLU A 20 17.81 2.17 23.29
N LEU A 21 17.74 3.18 24.18
CA LEU A 21 17.01 4.42 23.91
C LEU A 21 17.64 5.25 22.79
N GLN A 22 18.96 5.27 22.69
CA GLN A 22 19.65 5.94 21.59
C GLN A 22 19.33 5.28 20.23
N ASN A 23 19.31 3.96 20.18
CA ASN A 23 18.92 3.23 18.98
C ASN A 23 17.46 3.52 18.58
N GLN A 24 16.52 3.48 19.56
CA GLN A 24 15.12 3.82 19.31
C GLN A 24 14.96 5.26 18.83
N LEU A 25 15.71 6.20 19.39
CA LEU A 25 15.68 7.60 18.96
C LEU A 25 16.20 7.75 17.52
N SER A 26 17.28 7.06 17.17
CA SER A 26 17.82 7.04 15.81
C SER A 26 16.79 6.52 14.80
N ASP A 27 16.10 5.42 15.12
CA ASP A 27 15.07 4.85 14.27
C ASP A 27 13.88 5.80 14.07
N VAL A 28 13.47 6.49 15.13
CA VAL A 28 12.39 7.49 15.05
C VAL A 28 12.79 8.69 14.20
N VAL A 29 14.04 9.16 14.31
CA VAL A 29 14.55 10.28 13.50
C VAL A 29 14.58 9.91 12.02
N LEU A 30 15.08 8.71 11.68
CA LEU A 30 15.11 8.21 10.30
C LEU A 30 13.69 8.10 9.71
N LYS A 31 12.75 7.52 10.45
CA LYS A 31 11.34 7.46 10.04
C LYS A 31 10.72 8.84 9.83
N LYS A 32 11.03 9.81 10.71
CA LYS A 32 10.53 11.18 10.56
C LYS A 32 11.07 11.85 9.30
N GLU A 33 12.35 11.66 8.97
CA GLU A 33 12.94 12.18 7.74
C GLU A 33 12.32 11.54 6.51
N GLU A 34 12.11 10.23 6.52
CA GLU A 34 11.44 9.49 5.45
C GLU A 34 10.02 10.00 5.22
N ILE A 35 9.22 10.14 6.29
CA ILE A 35 7.86 10.71 6.22
C ILE A 35 7.88 12.14 5.66
N SER A 36 8.82 12.97 6.12
CA SER A 36 8.96 14.34 5.62
C SER A 36 9.29 14.38 4.13
N ASN A 37 10.18 13.50 3.67
CA ASN A 37 10.53 13.40 2.27
C ASN A 37 9.36 12.90 1.41
N LEU A 38 8.58 11.94 1.90
CA LEU A 38 7.37 11.46 1.25
C LEU A 38 6.28 12.55 1.17
N GLN A 39 6.10 13.35 2.21
CA GLN A 39 5.08 14.41 2.25
C GLN A 39 5.43 15.62 1.38
N ASN A 40 6.69 16.02 1.35
CA ASN A 40 7.15 17.25 0.70
C ASN A 40 7.87 17.00 -0.64
N GLY A 41 8.22 15.77 -0.93
CA GLY A 41 8.94 15.36 -2.14
C GLY A 41 8.04 14.83 -3.25
N LYS A 42 8.67 14.36 -4.32
CA LYS A 42 8.04 13.62 -5.42
C LYS A 42 8.07 12.11 -5.20
N ALA A 43 8.79 11.65 -4.17
CA ALA A 43 8.90 10.24 -3.83
C ALA A 43 7.56 9.67 -3.36
N GLY A 44 7.35 8.39 -3.65
CA GLY A 44 6.15 7.67 -3.26
C GLY A 44 6.11 6.28 -3.86
N THR A 45 4.97 5.63 -3.73
CA THR A 45 4.72 4.30 -4.29
C THR A 45 3.58 4.39 -5.31
N VAL A 46 3.84 3.96 -6.52
CA VAL A 46 2.80 3.71 -7.51
C VAL A 46 2.22 2.32 -7.26
N TYR A 47 0.90 2.24 -7.20
CA TYR A 47 0.18 0.98 -7.01
C TYR A 47 -0.64 0.62 -8.23
N ILE A 48 -0.70 -0.67 -8.52
CA ILE A 48 -1.54 -1.26 -9.57
C ILE A 48 -2.48 -2.25 -8.88
N ILE A 49 -3.77 -1.98 -8.95
CA ILE A 49 -4.79 -2.75 -8.24
C ILE A 49 -5.97 -3.08 -9.15
N SER A 50 -6.65 -4.19 -8.85
CA SER A 50 -7.89 -4.60 -9.52
C SER A 50 -8.98 -4.92 -8.53
N ASN A 51 -10.21 -4.98 -9.02
CA ASN A 51 -11.37 -5.43 -8.24
C ASN A 51 -12.28 -6.23 -9.16
N LEU A 52 -12.04 -7.54 -9.19
CA LEU A 52 -12.71 -8.47 -10.09
C LEU A 52 -14.24 -8.41 -9.95
N GLY A 53 -14.73 -8.42 -8.73
CA GLY A 53 -16.17 -8.40 -8.45
C GLY A 53 -16.87 -7.10 -8.79
N SER A 54 -16.14 -5.97 -8.79
CA SER A 54 -16.69 -4.64 -9.07
C SER A 54 -16.56 -4.24 -10.53
N PHE A 55 -15.46 -4.62 -11.20
CA PHE A 55 -15.10 -4.08 -12.52
C PHE A 55 -14.75 -5.14 -13.59
N GLY A 56 -14.65 -6.42 -13.21
CA GLY A 56 -14.23 -7.50 -14.10
C GLY A 56 -12.72 -7.67 -14.22
N GLU A 57 -12.28 -8.60 -15.07
CA GLU A 57 -10.89 -9.07 -15.15
C GLU A 57 -9.91 -8.07 -15.78
N ASP A 58 -10.39 -7.24 -16.70
CA ASP A 58 -9.54 -6.38 -17.53
C ASP A 58 -9.51 -4.91 -17.06
N VAL A 59 -9.98 -4.60 -15.86
CA VAL A 59 -10.02 -3.22 -15.35
C VAL A 59 -9.09 -3.07 -14.17
N PHE A 60 -8.07 -2.21 -14.35
CA PHE A 60 -7.06 -1.92 -13.34
C PHE A 60 -7.06 -0.43 -12.99
N LYS A 61 -6.78 -0.14 -11.72
CA LYS A 61 -6.48 1.22 -11.28
C LYS A 61 -4.97 1.36 -11.12
N VAL A 62 -4.44 2.42 -11.68
CA VAL A 62 -3.06 2.86 -11.49
C VAL A 62 -3.08 4.20 -10.79
N GLY A 63 -2.48 4.28 -9.63
CA GLY A 63 -2.41 5.50 -8.83
C GLY A 63 -1.17 5.53 -7.97
N MET A 64 -0.93 6.62 -7.27
CA MET A 64 0.19 6.74 -6.34
C MET A 64 -0.25 7.12 -4.94
N THR A 65 0.62 6.82 -3.98
CA THR A 65 0.51 7.27 -2.60
C THR A 65 1.86 7.71 -2.08
N ARG A 66 1.84 8.67 -1.16
CA ARG A 66 3.03 9.09 -0.39
C ARG A 66 3.01 8.52 1.03
N ARG A 67 2.05 7.65 1.34
CA ARG A 67 2.01 6.98 2.64
C ARG A 67 3.18 6.02 2.76
N LEU A 68 3.69 5.89 3.98
CA LEU A 68 4.77 4.94 4.29
C LEU A 68 4.30 3.50 4.03
N GLU A 69 3.05 3.21 4.41
CA GLU A 69 2.39 1.94 4.13
C GLU A 69 1.40 2.11 2.95
N PRO A 70 1.76 1.72 1.73
CA PRO A 70 0.89 1.90 0.57
C PRO A 70 -0.38 1.03 0.62
N GLN A 71 -0.35 -0.08 1.37
CA GLN A 71 -1.51 -0.95 1.57
C GLN A 71 -2.67 -0.21 2.25
N ASP A 72 -2.41 0.70 3.17
CA ASP A 72 -3.44 1.50 3.84
C ASP A 72 -4.25 2.32 2.84
N ARG A 73 -3.57 2.87 1.83
CA ARG A 73 -4.26 3.59 0.75
C ARG A 73 -5.16 2.69 -0.09
N VAL A 74 -4.72 1.47 -0.36
CA VAL A 74 -5.52 0.49 -1.10
C VAL A 74 -6.74 0.05 -0.28
N ASN A 75 -6.57 -0.20 1.02
CA ASN A 75 -7.65 -0.54 1.94
C ASN A 75 -8.69 0.57 2.00
N GLU A 76 -8.27 1.83 2.14
CA GLU A 76 -9.15 2.99 2.14
C GLU A 76 -9.98 3.11 0.83
N LEU A 77 -9.34 2.85 -0.32
CA LEU A 77 -10.04 2.84 -1.61
C LEU A 77 -11.07 1.71 -1.71
N GLY A 78 -10.84 0.60 -1.05
CA GLY A 78 -11.73 -0.56 -1.00
C GLY A 78 -12.84 -0.45 0.05
N SER A 79 -12.71 0.44 1.04
CA SER A 79 -13.71 0.62 2.11
C SER A 79 -14.92 1.45 1.67
N ALA A 80 -14.75 2.32 0.66
CA ALA A 80 -15.79 3.26 0.24
C ALA A 80 -16.22 3.02 -1.22
N SER A 81 -17.51 2.97 -1.45
CA SER A 81 -18.14 3.02 -2.79
C SER A 81 -17.90 1.83 -3.72
N VAL A 82 -17.22 0.79 -3.27
CA VAL A 82 -17.04 -0.48 -4.00
C VAL A 82 -17.47 -1.66 -3.13
N PRO A 83 -18.11 -2.70 -3.69
CA PRO A 83 -18.65 -3.82 -2.91
C PRO A 83 -17.60 -4.81 -2.43
N PHE A 84 -16.37 -4.75 -2.93
CA PHE A 84 -15.31 -5.70 -2.61
C PHE A 84 -13.95 -5.01 -2.45
N LYS A 85 -13.05 -5.59 -1.67
CA LYS A 85 -11.67 -5.12 -1.51
C LYS A 85 -10.88 -5.26 -2.80
N PHE A 86 -9.87 -4.40 -2.97
CA PHE A 86 -8.96 -4.47 -4.11
C PHE A 86 -7.88 -5.53 -3.91
N ASP A 87 -7.51 -6.21 -5.00
CA ASP A 87 -6.29 -7.00 -5.09
C ASP A 87 -5.13 -6.14 -5.58
N VAL A 88 -3.96 -6.33 -4.98
CA VAL A 88 -2.74 -5.62 -5.36
C VAL A 88 -1.91 -6.47 -6.32
N HIS A 89 -1.55 -5.89 -7.46
CA HIS A 89 -0.67 -6.51 -8.46
C HIS A 89 0.76 -6.04 -8.34
N SER A 90 0.98 -4.75 -8.03
CA SER A 90 2.32 -4.21 -7.87
C SER A 90 2.32 -2.98 -6.97
N PHE A 91 3.39 -2.86 -6.18
CA PHE A 91 3.81 -1.63 -5.50
C PHE A 91 5.20 -1.26 -6.02
N ILE A 92 5.32 -0.11 -6.66
CA ILE A 92 6.56 0.37 -7.27
C ILE A 92 6.98 1.64 -6.56
N PHE A 93 7.99 1.54 -5.71
CA PHE A 93 8.59 2.73 -5.09
C PHE A 93 9.40 3.51 -6.13
N SER A 94 9.27 4.83 -6.12
CA SER A 94 10.06 5.73 -6.97
C SER A 94 10.38 7.03 -6.23
N GLU A 95 11.58 7.55 -6.46
CA GLU A 95 11.96 8.89 -5.99
C GLU A 95 11.16 10.00 -6.69
N ASP A 96 10.64 9.73 -7.88
CA ASP A 96 9.65 10.57 -8.58
C ASP A 96 8.43 9.73 -9.01
N ALA A 97 7.61 9.38 -8.01
CA ALA A 97 6.40 8.61 -8.23
C ALA A 97 5.35 9.36 -9.08
N VAL A 98 5.37 10.68 -9.03
CA VAL A 98 4.49 11.52 -9.86
C VAL A 98 4.84 11.36 -11.35
N ALA A 99 6.12 11.38 -11.67
CA ALA A 99 6.56 11.18 -13.06
C ALA A 99 6.31 9.75 -13.54
N LEU A 100 6.53 8.75 -12.65
CA LEU A 100 6.27 7.35 -12.96
C LEU A 100 4.78 7.08 -13.22
N GLU A 101 3.90 7.55 -12.34
CA GLU A 101 2.44 7.46 -12.52
C GLU A 101 2.00 8.14 -13.81
N SER A 102 2.49 9.36 -14.08
CA SER A 102 2.17 10.11 -15.29
C SER A 102 2.60 9.37 -16.56
N LYS A 103 3.77 8.74 -16.54
CA LYS A 103 4.27 7.92 -17.65
C LYS A 103 3.38 6.72 -17.92
N LEU A 104 3.01 5.97 -16.88
CA LEU A 104 2.07 4.85 -16.99
C LEU A 104 0.71 5.29 -17.53
N HIS A 105 0.15 6.39 -17.03
CA HIS A 105 -1.11 6.96 -17.50
C HIS A 105 -1.05 7.39 -18.94
N GLN A 106 0.07 7.93 -19.38
CA GLN A 106 0.28 8.32 -20.79
C GLN A 106 0.30 7.10 -21.72
N MET A 107 0.99 6.04 -21.33
CA MET A 107 1.05 4.79 -22.12
C MET A 107 -0.30 4.07 -22.16
N LEU A 108 -1.15 4.26 -21.15
CA LEU A 108 -2.49 3.68 -21.04
C LEU A 108 -3.61 4.64 -21.46
N THR A 109 -3.29 5.77 -22.09
CA THR A 109 -4.28 6.83 -22.37
C THR A 109 -5.45 6.33 -23.20
N ASP A 110 -5.20 5.53 -24.25
CA ASP A 110 -6.24 4.99 -25.12
C ASP A 110 -7.14 3.97 -24.43
N LYS A 111 -6.68 3.43 -23.31
CA LYS A 111 -7.31 2.38 -22.51
C LYS A 111 -8.10 2.91 -21.31
N ARG A 112 -8.16 4.21 -21.13
CA ARG A 112 -8.94 4.83 -20.05
C ARG A 112 -10.40 4.42 -20.10
N VAL A 113 -10.94 3.97 -18.97
CA VAL A 113 -12.37 3.69 -18.80
C VAL A 113 -13.16 5.00 -18.84
N ASN A 114 -12.73 5.99 -18.06
CA ASN A 114 -13.32 7.33 -18.07
C ASN A 114 -12.49 8.28 -18.92
N LYS A 115 -13.03 8.66 -20.08
CA LYS A 115 -12.35 9.55 -21.03
C LYS A 115 -12.68 11.03 -20.82
N VAL A 116 -13.58 11.34 -19.89
CA VAL A 116 -14.03 12.70 -19.59
C VAL A 116 -13.37 13.25 -18.34
N ASN A 117 -13.28 12.42 -17.28
CA ASN A 117 -12.66 12.80 -16.01
C ASN A 117 -11.31 12.08 -15.82
N LEU A 118 -10.24 12.79 -16.07
CA LEU A 118 -8.87 12.25 -15.97
C LEU A 118 -8.45 11.86 -14.53
N ARG A 119 -9.18 12.34 -13.51
CA ARG A 119 -8.96 11.95 -12.11
C ARG A 119 -9.46 10.54 -11.79
N LYS A 120 -10.26 9.96 -12.69
CA LYS A 120 -10.70 8.56 -12.60
C LYS A 120 -9.70 7.67 -13.33
N GLU A 121 -8.73 7.15 -12.60
CA GLU A 121 -7.50 6.52 -13.08
C GLU A 121 -7.67 5.00 -13.25
N PHE A 122 -8.76 4.61 -13.94
CA PHE A 122 -9.05 3.23 -14.30
C PHE A 122 -8.80 2.99 -15.77
N PHE A 123 -8.21 1.84 -16.08
CA PHE A 123 -7.78 1.46 -17.43
C PHE A 123 -8.29 0.06 -17.76
N LYS A 124 -8.79 -0.11 -18.98
CA LYS A 124 -9.19 -1.41 -19.50
C LYS A 124 -8.05 -1.99 -20.34
N VAL A 125 -7.34 -2.95 -19.77
CA VAL A 125 -6.12 -3.54 -20.31
C VAL A 125 -6.03 -5.00 -19.83
N SER A 126 -5.45 -5.89 -20.64
CA SER A 126 -5.18 -7.26 -20.18
C SER A 126 -4.01 -7.27 -19.18
N ILE A 127 -4.02 -8.26 -18.27
CA ILE A 127 -2.96 -8.41 -17.29
C ILE A 127 -1.59 -8.64 -17.94
N ASP A 128 -1.55 -9.39 -19.08
CA ASP A 128 -0.32 -9.66 -19.84
C ASP A 128 0.30 -8.38 -20.41
N GLU A 129 -0.53 -7.48 -20.91
CA GLU A 129 -0.09 -6.22 -21.46
C GLU A 129 0.39 -5.26 -20.35
N LEU A 130 -0.34 -5.25 -19.23
CA LEU A 130 0.01 -4.41 -18.08
C LEU A 130 1.33 -4.86 -17.44
N GLU A 131 1.55 -6.17 -17.28
CA GLU A 131 2.81 -6.73 -16.77
C GLU A 131 4.00 -6.34 -17.67
N LYS A 132 3.89 -6.52 -18.99
CA LYS A 132 4.92 -6.12 -19.95
C LYS A 132 5.25 -4.65 -19.88
N LEU A 133 4.24 -3.81 -19.70
CA LEU A 133 4.39 -2.38 -19.59
C LEU A 133 5.12 -1.99 -18.29
N VAL A 134 4.85 -2.68 -17.20
CA VAL A 134 5.58 -2.50 -15.93
C VAL A 134 7.02 -2.98 -16.08
N GLU A 135 7.27 -4.14 -16.68
CA GLU A 135 8.63 -4.65 -16.93
C GLU A 135 9.46 -3.70 -17.81
N GLU A 136 8.84 -3.06 -18.79
CA GLU A 136 9.52 -2.09 -19.68
C GLU A 136 9.94 -0.82 -18.92
N ILE A 137 9.11 -0.36 -17.96
CA ILE A 137 9.36 0.90 -17.24
C ILE A 137 10.24 0.68 -16.02
N GLU A 138 10.00 -0.39 -15.27
CA GLU A 138 10.70 -0.74 -14.03
C GLU A 138 10.93 -2.27 -13.98
N PRO A 139 12.02 -2.75 -14.60
CA PRO A 139 12.32 -4.19 -14.70
C PRO A 139 12.49 -4.89 -13.35
N THR A 140 12.72 -4.16 -12.27
CA THR A 140 12.91 -4.70 -10.93
C THR A 140 11.62 -4.78 -10.12
N ALA A 141 10.52 -4.26 -10.66
CA ALA A 141 9.23 -4.29 -9.98
C ALA A 141 8.65 -5.72 -9.92
N GLU A 142 8.18 -6.10 -8.75
CA GLU A 142 7.42 -7.34 -8.59
C GLU A 142 6.01 -7.14 -9.14
N PHE A 143 5.52 -8.11 -9.92
CA PHE A 143 4.18 -8.10 -10.45
C PHE A 143 3.45 -9.41 -10.12
N ASN A 144 2.36 -9.30 -9.36
CA ASN A 144 1.50 -10.42 -9.00
C ASN A 144 0.31 -10.50 -9.97
N ARG A 145 0.21 -11.58 -10.72
CA ARG A 145 -0.87 -11.80 -11.68
C ARG A 145 -2.16 -12.29 -11.04
N THR A 146 -2.13 -12.72 -9.79
CA THR A 146 -3.25 -13.39 -9.15
C THR A 146 -4.32 -12.39 -8.72
N MET A 147 -5.53 -12.58 -9.20
CA MET A 147 -6.74 -11.93 -8.69
C MET A 147 -7.39 -12.86 -7.66
N LEU A 148 -7.06 -12.67 -6.39
CA LEU A 148 -7.62 -13.48 -5.31
C LEU A 148 -9.12 -13.27 -5.20
N ALA A 149 -9.56 -12.01 -5.20
CA ALA A 149 -10.96 -11.60 -5.12
C ALA A 149 -11.75 -12.40 -4.06
N SER A 150 -11.15 -12.58 -2.88
CA SER A 150 -11.59 -13.54 -1.85
C SER A 150 -13.03 -13.30 -1.41
N GLU A 151 -13.40 -12.05 -1.13
CA GLU A 151 -14.77 -11.70 -0.73
C GLU A 151 -15.78 -11.92 -1.86
N TYR A 152 -15.40 -11.59 -3.10
CA TYR A 152 -16.26 -11.81 -4.26
C TYR A 152 -16.52 -13.29 -4.51
N ARG A 153 -15.47 -14.13 -4.45
CA ARG A 153 -15.60 -15.57 -4.62
C ARG A 153 -16.42 -16.21 -3.50
N ALA A 154 -16.17 -15.80 -2.26
CA ALA A 154 -16.96 -16.23 -1.11
C ALA A 154 -18.44 -15.83 -1.25
N SER A 155 -18.72 -14.64 -1.77
CA SER A 155 -20.09 -14.17 -2.04
C SER A 155 -20.83 -15.00 -3.07
N LEU A 156 -20.10 -15.56 -4.07
CA LEU A 156 -20.70 -16.45 -5.06
C LEU A 156 -21.03 -17.84 -4.49
N GLU A 157 -20.30 -18.29 -3.49
CA GLU A 157 -20.46 -19.60 -2.86
C GLU A 157 -21.46 -19.59 -1.72
N THR A 158 -21.79 -18.43 -1.15
CA THR A 158 -22.68 -18.33 0.00
C THR A 158 -24.15 -18.48 -0.41
N ASN A 159 -24.90 -19.30 0.35
CA ASN A 159 -26.33 -19.52 0.15
C ASN A 159 -27.21 -18.50 0.91
N GLY A 160 -26.71 -17.28 1.10
CA GLY A 160 -27.44 -16.20 1.77
C GLY A 160 -27.34 -16.21 3.31
N ASN A 161 -26.50 -17.05 3.89
CA ASN A 161 -26.14 -16.97 5.30
C ASN A 161 -24.99 -15.98 5.44
N TYR A 162 -25.29 -14.80 5.93
CA TYR A 162 -24.26 -13.81 6.26
C TYR A 162 -23.53 -14.25 7.53
N SER A 163 -22.20 -14.24 7.52
CA SER A 163 -21.41 -14.39 8.74
C SER A 163 -21.24 -13.02 9.39
N ASP A 164 -21.74 -12.85 10.59
CA ASP A 164 -21.57 -11.62 11.38
C ASP A 164 -20.10 -11.41 11.84
N ASP A 165 -19.23 -12.41 11.63
CA ASP A 165 -17.84 -12.40 12.11
C ASP A 165 -16.88 -11.56 11.27
N SER A 166 -17.30 -11.03 10.13
CA SER A 166 -16.43 -10.24 9.27
C SER A 166 -16.44 -8.72 9.54
N TYR A 167 -17.23 -8.27 10.52
CA TYR A 167 -17.39 -6.83 10.81
C TYR A 167 -16.65 -6.35 12.07
N SER A 168 -15.82 -7.17 12.70
CA SER A 168 -15.31 -6.86 14.03
C SER A 168 -13.99 -6.09 14.11
N ASP A 169 -13.27 -5.81 13.02
CA ASP A 169 -11.91 -5.32 13.16
C ASP A 169 -11.56 -3.97 12.47
N ASP A 170 -12.49 -3.32 11.77
CA ASP A 170 -12.13 -2.10 11.03
C ASP A 170 -12.87 -0.81 11.47
N GLU A 171 -13.65 -0.82 12.56
CA GLU A 171 -14.42 0.36 13.01
C GLU A 171 -14.00 0.98 14.36
N GLU A 172 -12.77 0.77 14.80
CA GLU A 172 -12.25 1.52 15.96
C GLU A 172 -11.14 2.48 15.45
N ASP A 173 -11.47 3.60 14.83
CA ASP A 173 -10.61 4.79 14.79
C ASP A 173 -11.19 5.97 13.97
N GLU A 174 -12.49 6.21 14.05
CA GLU A 174 -13.03 7.51 13.61
C GLU A 174 -14.03 8.05 14.63
N ASP A 175 -13.53 8.56 15.76
CA ASP A 175 -14.17 9.64 16.54
C ASP A 175 -13.25 10.05 17.70
N GLU A 176 -12.36 11.05 17.42
CA GLU A 176 -12.00 12.14 18.35
C GLU A 176 -11.12 13.19 17.65
#